data_86039de87141d60e3ea943a35ffff2c7
#
_entry.id   86039de87141d60e3ea943a35ffff2c7
#
_cell.length_a   1.000
_cell.length_b   1.000
_cell.length_c   1.000
_cell.angle_alpha   90.00
_cell.angle_beta   90.00
_cell.angle_gamma   90.00
#
_symmetry.space_group_name_H-M   'P 1'
#
loop_
_entity.id
_entity.type
_entity.pdbx_description
1 polymer ?
#
loop_
_entity_poly.entity_id
_entity_poly.type
_entity_poly.pdbx_seq_one_letter_code
_entity_poly.pdbx_strand_id
1 'polypeptide(L)'
;MNEDPEVNGILVQLPLPKQIDEDKVIRTISPDKDVDGFHPVSVGRLWIGEKGFLSCTPAGVIQLLKRSGIEIEGKECVIIGRSNIVGKPMAALLLRENATVTVAHSKTKI
;
A
#
# COMPACT_ATOMS: atom_id res chain seq x y z
N MET A 1 -0.63 -21.56 -8.71
CA MET A 1 -1.58 -20.63 -8.06
C MET A 1 -1.95 -19.48 -8.98
N ASN A 2 -1.00 -18.84 -9.64
CA ASN A 2 -1.31 -17.72 -10.56
C ASN A 2 -2.27 -18.11 -11.69
N GLU A 3 -2.14 -19.30 -12.23
CA GLU A 3 -2.90 -19.80 -13.39
C GLU A 3 -4.13 -20.61 -13.01
N ASP A 4 -4.31 -20.90 -11.72
CA ASP A 4 -5.45 -21.67 -11.24
C ASP A 4 -6.68 -20.76 -11.07
N PRO A 5 -7.76 -20.98 -11.86
CA PRO A 5 -8.95 -20.14 -11.78
C PRO A 5 -9.71 -20.28 -10.46
N GLU A 6 -9.46 -21.34 -9.70
CA GLU A 6 -10.06 -21.54 -8.36
C GLU A 6 -9.38 -20.68 -7.28
N VAL A 7 -8.16 -20.15 -7.55
CA VAL A 7 -7.43 -19.29 -6.63
C VAL A 7 -7.74 -17.83 -6.93
N ASN A 8 -8.43 -17.16 -6.02
CA ASN A 8 -8.86 -15.77 -6.18
C ASN A 8 -7.83 -14.75 -5.68
N GLY A 9 -6.99 -15.14 -4.75
CA GLY A 9 -5.97 -14.26 -4.19
C GLY A 9 -4.81 -15.03 -3.60
N ILE A 10 -3.65 -14.40 -3.57
CA ILE A 10 -2.41 -14.97 -3.03
C ILE A 10 -1.85 -13.97 -2.04
N LEU A 11 -1.57 -14.44 -0.83
CA LEU A 11 -0.95 -13.67 0.23
C LEU A 11 0.35 -14.36 0.67
N VAL A 12 1.44 -13.63 0.62
CA VAL A 12 2.72 -14.06 1.20
C VAL A 12 3.07 -13.12 2.34
N GLN A 13 2.99 -13.61 3.56
CA GLN A 13 3.24 -12.81 4.76
C GLN A 13 4.68 -12.34 4.83
N LEU A 14 4.87 -11.04 4.93
CA LEU A 14 6.17 -10.41 5.14
C LEU A 14 6.40 -10.14 6.64
N PRO A 15 7.64 -10.11 7.14
CA PRO A 15 8.88 -10.32 6.38
C PRO A 15 9.14 -11.80 6.09
N LEU A 16 9.90 -12.07 5.02
CA LEU A 16 10.38 -13.40 4.66
C LEU A 16 11.74 -13.69 5.32
N PRO A 17 12.11 -14.98 5.49
CA PRO A 17 13.46 -15.35 5.92
C PRO A 17 14.52 -14.79 4.96
N LYS A 18 15.70 -14.48 5.50
CA LYS A 18 16.78 -13.81 4.74
C LYS A 18 17.26 -14.56 3.50
N GLN A 19 17.11 -15.89 3.47
CA GLN A 19 17.49 -16.71 2.31
C GLN A 19 16.51 -16.63 1.16
N ILE A 20 15.35 -16.01 1.35
CA ILE A 20 14.33 -15.83 0.31
C ILE A 20 14.36 -14.40 -0.18
N ASP A 21 14.39 -14.21 -1.49
CA ASP A 21 14.34 -12.91 -2.14
C ASP A 21 12.90 -12.40 -2.17
N GLU A 22 12.58 -11.46 -1.29
CA GLU A 22 11.22 -10.89 -1.17
C GLU A 22 10.76 -10.22 -2.47
N ASP A 23 11.64 -9.47 -3.14
CA ASP A 23 11.28 -8.78 -4.37
C ASP A 23 10.90 -9.77 -5.47
N LYS A 24 11.64 -10.85 -5.59
CA LYS A 24 11.34 -11.92 -6.55
C LYS A 24 10.01 -12.59 -6.24
N VAL A 25 9.71 -12.86 -4.97
CA VAL A 25 8.44 -13.45 -4.55
C VAL A 25 7.28 -12.52 -4.88
N ILE A 26 7.37 -11.25 -4.50
CA ILE A 26 6.34 -10.24 -4.76
C ILE A 26 6.05 -10.12 -6.25
N ARG A 27 7.09 -10.03 -7.08
CA ARG A 27 6.96 -9.92 -8.55
C ARG A 27 6.42 -11.17 -9.23
N THR A 28 6.55 -12.32 -8.59
CA THR A 28 6.05 -13.60 -9.12
C THR A 28 4.54 -13.74 -8.95
N ILE A 29 3.94 -13.11 -7.96
CA ILE A 29 2.49 -13.12 -7.76
C ILE A 29 1.82 -12.34 -8.88
N SER A 30 0.80 -12.93 -9.51
CA SER A 30 0.01 -12.21 -10.52
C SER A 30 -0.61 -10.94 -9.89
N PRO A 31 -0.50 -9.76 -10.53
CA PRO A 31 -1.12 -8.54 -10.03
C PRO A 31 -2.62 -8.67 -9.76
N ASP A 32 -3.30 -9.49 -10.53
CA ASP A 32 -4.75 -9.73 -10.38
C ASP A 32 -5.10 -10.61 -9.17
N LYS A 33 -4.09 -11.23 -8.55
CA LYS A 33 -4.22 -12.07 -7.36
C LYS A 33 -3.42 -11.54 -6.17
N ASP A 34 -2.76 -10.40 -6.33
CA ASP A 34 -1.92 -9.76 -5.31
C ASP A 34 -2.78 -9.00 -4.29
N VAL A 35 -3.33 -9.74 -3.32
CA VAL A 35 -4.27 -9.17 -2.34
C VAL A 35 -3.64 -8.16 -1.38
N ASP A 36 -2.32 -8.19 -1.21
CA ASP A 36 -1.60 -7.21 -0.40
C ASP A 36 -1.27 -5.91 -1.15
N GLY A 37 -1.36 -5.94 -2.48
CA GLY A 37 -1.08 -4.77 -3.30
C GLY A 37 0.40 -4.37 -3.34
N PHE A 38 1.33 -5.31 -3.18
CA PHE A 38 2.77 -5.04 -3.14
C PHE A 38 3.47 -5.19 -4.49
N HIS A 39 2.83 -5.85 -5.46
CA HIS A 39 3.38 -5.95 -6.81
C HIS A 39 3.54 -4.56 -7.43
N PRO A 40 4.63 -4.29 -8.17
CA PRO A 40 4.84 -2.98 -8.82
C PRO A 40 3.65 -2.49 -9.65
N VAL A 41 2.94 -3.38 -10.32
CA VAL A 41 1.72 -3.02 -11.08
C VAL A 41 0.63 -2.54 -10.14
N SER A 42 0.41 -3.22 -9.01
CA SER A 42 -0.58 -2.81 -7.99
C SER A 42 -0.23 -1.46 -7.38
N VAL A 43 1.05 -1.25 -7.08
CA VAL A 43 1.56 0.04 -6.56
C VAL A 43 1.37 1.16 -7.58
N GLY A 44 1.66 0.89 -8.86
CA GLY A 44 1.44 1.86 -9.92
C GLY A 44 -0.04 2.24 -10.07
N ARG A 45 -0.93 1.25 -10.06
CA ARG A 45 -2.38 1.47 -10.08
C ARG A 45 -2.85 2.32 -8.90
N LEU A 46 -2.33 2.05 -7.71
CA LEU A 46 -2.62 2.84 -6.52
C LEU A 46 -2.28 4.32 -6.74
N TRP A 47 -1.07 4.61 -7.21
CA TRP A 47 -0.57 5.98 -7.39
C TRP A 47 -1.32 6.77 -8.47
N ILE A 48 -1.74 6.12 -9.54
CA ILE A 48 -2.46 6.79 -10.64
C ILE A 48 -3.99 6.74 -10.49
N GLY A 49 -4.49 6.18 -9.39
CA GLY A 49 -5.92 6.14 -9.09
C GLY A 49 -6.70 5.08 -9.84
N GLU A 50 -6.04 4.08 -10.39
CA GLU A 50 -6.71 2.94 -11.02
C GLU A 50 -7.23 1.93 -10.00
N LYS A 51 -8.20 1.14 -10.43
CA LYS A 51 -8.76 0.06 -9.61
C LYS A 51 -7.74 -1.07 -9.45
N GLY A 52 -7.59 -1.55 -8.24
CA GLY A 52 -6.70 -2.65 -7.89
C GLY A 52 -6.75 -2.95 -6.40
N PHE A 53 -6.01 -3.96 -5.99
CA PHE A 53 -5.86 -4.26 -4.57
C PHE A 53 -5.06 -3.18 -3.85
N LEU A 54 -5.51 -2.82 -2.66
CA LEU A 54 -4.87 -1.85 -1.79
C LEU A 54 -4.21 -2.57 -0.61
N SER A 55 -3.05 -2.09 -0.19
CA SER A 55 -2.43 -2.56 1.03
C SER A 55 -3.38 -2.38 2.23
N CYS A 56 -3.57 -3.42 3.03
CA CYS A 56 -4.60 -3.45 4.06
C CYS A 56 -4.38 -2.42 5.16
N THR A 57 -3.15 -2.26 5.65
CA THR A 57 -2.86 -1.31 6.74
C THR A 57 -3.18 0.13 6.35
N PRO A 58 -2.68 0.68 5.24
CA PRO A 58 -3.05 2.02 4.81
C PRO A 58 -4.54 2.17 4.51
N ALA A 59 -5.14 1.21 3.83
CA ALA A 59 -6.58 1.25 3.55
C ALA A 59 -7.42 1.23 4.83
N GLY A 60 -7.00 0.43 5.82
CA GLY A 60 -7.62 0.38 7.13
C GLY A 60 -7.55 1.70 7.88
N VAL A 61 -6.42 2.40 7.81
CA VAL A 61 -6.26 3.74 8.40
C VAL A 61 -7.24 4.73 7.78
N ILE A 62 -7.39 4.73 6.46
CA ILE A 62 -8.38 5.59 5.77
C ILE A 62 -9.79 5.29 6.27
N GLN A 63 -10.16 4.02 6.38
CA GLN A 63 -11.47 3.63 6.89
C GLN A 63 -11.67 4.05 8.35
N LEU A 64 -10.64 3.91 9.17
CA LEU A 64 -10.68 4.33 10.57
C LEU A 64 -10.95 5.84 10.69
N LEU A 65 -10.22 6.65 9.93
CA LEU A 65 -10.39 8.09 9.91
C LEU A 65 -11.81 8.48 9.49
N LYS A 66 -12.31 7.92 8.39
CA LYS A 66 -13.66 8.18 7.89
C LYS A 66 -14.74 7.80 8.89
N ARG A 67 -14.63 6.61 9.48
CA ARG A 67 -15.61 6.12 10.49
C ARG A 67 -15.55 6.87 11.80
N SER A 68 -14.43 7.53 12.10
CA SER A 68 -14.29 8.41 13.26
C SER A 68 -14.80 9.84 12.99
N GLY A 69 -15.35 10.09 11.82
CA GLY A 69 -15.86 11.42 11.46
C GLY A 69 -14.77 12.45 11.17
N ILE A 70 -13.54 12.00 10.93
CA ILE A 70 -12.42 12.89 10.59
C ILE A 70 -12.45 13.17 9.09
N GLU A 71 -12.63 14.43 8.72
CA GLU A 71 -12.53 14.89 7.36
C GLU A 71 -11.06 14.89 6.91
N ILE A 72 -10.76 14.23 5.79
CA ILE A 72 -9.40 14.11 5.25
C ILE A 72 -9.12 15.18 4.20
N GLU A 73 -10.13 15.49 3.38
CA GLU A 73 -9.99 16.48 2.30
C GLU A 73 -9.53 17.83 2.84
N GLY A 74 -8.52 18.40 2.22
CA GLY A 74 -7.95 19.69 2.57
C GLY A 74 -7.08 19.70 3.83
N LYS A 75 -6.90 18.56 4.49
CA LYS A 75 -6.06 18.46 5.68
C LYS A 75 -4.60 18.27 5.35
N GLU A 76 -3.74 18.78 6.20
CA GLU A 76 -2.31 18.50 6.16
C GLU A 76 -2.02 17.23 6.95
N CYS A 77 -1.44 16.25 6.29
CA CYS A 77 -1.10 14.95 6.86
C CYS A 77 0.41 14.75 6.85
N VAL A 78 0.96 14.33 7.97
CA VAL A 78 2.37 13.96 8.07
C VAL A 78 2.48 12.46 8.28
N ILE A 79 3.28 11.82 7.45
CA ILE A 79 3.59 10.39 7.57
C ILE A 79 5.03 10.27 8.00
N ILE A 80 5.28 9.51 9.07
CA ILE A 80 6.61 9.20 9.55
C ILE A 80 6.97 7.79 9.11
N GLY A 81 7.71 7.68 8.01
CA GLY A 81 8.09 6.44 7.37
C GLY A 81 7.85 6.46 5.86
N ARG A 82 8.60 5.63 5.14
CA ARG A 82 8.53 5.54 3.68
C ARG A 82 8.70 4.12 3.16
N SER A 83 8.23 3.14 3.91
CA SER A 83 8.27 1.75 3.47
C SER A 83 7.37 1.51 2.27
N ASN A 84 7.72 0.51 1.46
CA ASN A 84 6.91 0.14 0.31
C ASN A 84 5.58 -0.51 0.71
N ILE A 85 5.51 -1.06 1.92
CA ILE A 85 4.33 -1.79 2.41
C ILE A 85 3.34 -0.93 3.18
N VAL A 86 3.77 0.18 3.78
CA VAL A 86 2.91 1.06 4.59
C VAL A 86 3.06 2.53 4.24
N GLY A 87 4.26 3.11 4.40
CA GLY A 87 4.45 4.56 4.30
C GLY A 87 4.11 5.13 2.92
N LYS A 88 4.63 4.54 1.86
CA LYS A 88 4.32 4.99 0.49
C LYS A 88 2.87 4.75 0.10
N PRO A 89 2.28 3.57 0.34
CA PRO A 89 0.85 3.38 0.10
C PRO A 89 -0.04 4.33 0.91
N MET A 90 0.34 4.64 2.16
CA MET A 90 -0.40 5.61 2.97
C MET A 90 -0.41 6.99 2.33
N ALA A 91 0.74 7.46 1.85
CA ALA A 91 0.85 8.74 1.14
C ALA A 91 -0.07 8.78 -0.09
N ALA A 92 -0.04 7.71 -0.90
CA ALA A 92 -0.87 7.61 -2.09
C ALA A 92 -2.37 7.65 -1.74
N LEU A 93 -2.80 6.91 -0.72
CA LEU A 93 -4.20 6.86 -0.31
C LEU A 93 -4.70 8.19 0.27
N LEU A 94 -3.88 8.89 1.06
CA LEU A 94 -4.23 10.22 1.56
C LEU A 94 -4.34 11.25 0.43
N LEU A 95 -3.45 11.18 -0.58
CA LEU A 95 -3.57 12.00 -1.79
C LEU A 95 -4.87 11.72 -2.53
N ARG A 96 -5.28 10.47 -2.65
CA ARG A 96 -6.56 10.09 -3.27
C ARG A 96 -7.77 10.65 -2.53
N GLU A 97 -7.64 10.90 -1.23
CA GLU A 97 -8.66 11.54 -0.40
C GLU A 97 -8.52 13.06 -0.35
N ASN A 98 -7.71 13.66 -1.22
CA ASN A 98 -7.49 15.10 -1.35
C ASN A 98 -6.79 15.76 -0.15
N ALA A 99 -5.97 15.03 0.57
CA ALA A 99 -5.11 15.59 1.60
C ALA A 99 -3.82 16.18 1.00
N THR A 100 -3.22 17.11 1.73
CA THR A 100 -1.82 17.52 1.51
C THR A 100 -0.93 16.62 2.36
N VAL A 101 0.08 16.01 1.77
CA VAL A 101 0.88 14.97 2.43
C VAL A 101 2.34 15.37 2.50
N THR A 102 2.90 15.31 3.70
CA THR A 102 4.34 15.41 3.95
C THR A 102 4.85 14.06 4.45
N VAL A 103 5.93 13.58 3.85
CA VAL A 103 6.57 12.31 4.26
C VAL A 103 7.90 12.63 4.93
N ALA A 104 8.01 12.29 6.21
CA ALA A 104 9.25 12.37 6.99
C ALA A 104 9.85 10.96 7.18
N HIS A 105 11.14 10.87 7.28
CA HIS A 105 11.86 9.61 7.38
C HIS A 105 13.21 9.78 8.10
N SER A 106 13.96 8.70 8.27
CA SER A 106 15.22 8.69 9.01
C SER A 106 16.29 9.68 8.52
N LYS A 107 16.15 10.21 7.32
CA LYS A 107 17.06 11.22 6.76
C LYS A 107 16.47 12.63 6.76
N THR A 108 15.25 12.78 7.24
CA THR A 108 14.64 14.10 7.38
C THR A 108 15.42 14.92 8.43
N LYS A 109 15.79 16.13 8.08
CA LYS A 109 16.45 17.06 9.00
C LYS A 109 15.38 17.87 9.74
N ILE A 110 15.58 18.00 11.00
CA ILE A 110 14.72 18.81 11.87
C ILE A 110 15.25 20.25 11.94
#